data_6778178e44bfeb473d5e8f244750e688
#
_entry.id   6778178e44bfeb473d5e8f244750e688
#
_cell.length_a   1.000
_cell.length_b   1.000
_cell.length_c   1.000
_cell.angle_alpha   90.00
_cell.angle_beta   90.00
_cell.angle_gamma   90.00
#
_symmetry.space_group_name_H-M   'P 1'
#
loop_
_entity.id
_entity.type
_entity.pdbx_description
1 polymer ?
#
loop_
_entity_poly.entity_id
_entity_poly.type
_entity_poly.pdbx_seq_one_letter_code
_entity_poly.pdbx_strand_id
1 'polypeptide(L)'
;MDDLSTFLKAAAGRPFSWAGDGADCLSWLGEWVAVRHGVNPAAQFRSRYATQIAAYRIIAEHGSREALIGAAVAPLGIRRTNAASRGDIALVDAPEGELGAIVTGAWTACIGPGGLRFRQVPILAAWRV
;
A
#
# COMPACT_ATOMS: atom_id res chain seq x y z
N MET A 1 -7.27 -20.43 -5.52
CA MET A 1 -6.37 -19.30 -5.30
C MET A 1 -7.13 -18.28 -4.44
N ASP A 2 -6.55 -17.78 -3.36
CA ASP A 2 -7.23 -16.79 -2.52
C ASP A 2 -7.23 -15.39 -3.17
N ASP A 3 -7.99 -14.46 -2.59
CA ASP A 3 -8.13 -13.10 -3.12
C ASP A 3 -6.79 -12.40 -3.25
N LEU A 4 -5.90 -12.59 -2.27
CA LEU A 4 -4.59 -11.95 -2.30
C LEU A 4 -3.74 -12.48 -3.44
N SER A 5 -3.71 -13.78 -3.66
CA SER A 5 -2.95 -14.37 -4.76
C SER A 5 -3.45 -13.87 -6.11
N THR A 6 -4.76 -13.75 -6.28
CA THR A 6 -5.37 -13.20 -7.50
C THR A 6 -4.98 -11.73 -7.69
N PHE A 7 -5.03 -10.95 -6.61
CA PHE A 7 -4.67 -9.54 -6.63
C PHE A 7 -3.19 -9.34 -7.00
N LEU A 8 -2.30 -10.12 -6.40
CA LEU A 8 -0.86 -10.03 -6.67
C LEU A 8 -0.53 -10.45 -8.10
N LYS A 9 -1.19 -11.47 -8.61
CA LYS A 9 -0.99 -11.91 -9.99
C LYS A 9 -1.38 -10.82 -11.00
N ALA A 10 -2.46 -10.10 -10.75
CA ALA A 10 -2.86 -8.97 -11.57
C ALA A 10 -1.84 -7.84 -11.52
N ALA A 11 -1.29 -7.55 -10.33
CA ALA A 11 -0.27 -6.52 -10.15
C ALA A 11 1.02 -6.83 -10.91
N ALA A 12 1.40 -8.10 -11.01
CA ALA A 12 2.63 -8.51 -11.67
C ALA A 12 2.69 -8.14 -13.16
N GLY A 13 1.52 -8.03 -13.82
CA GLY A 13 1.43 -7.64 -15.22
C GLY A 13 1.18 -6.16 -15.47
N ARG A 14 1.19 -5.36 -14.42
CA ARG A 14 0.77 -3.95 -14.47
C ARG A 14 1.97 -3.02 -14.38
N PRO A 15 2.12 -2.03 -15.29
CA PRO A 15 3.22 -1.07 -15.20
C PRO A 15 3.04 -0.12 -14.00
N PHE A 16 4.16 0.24 -13.38
CA PHE A 16 4.17 1.24 -12.31
C PHE A 16 3.84 2.62 -12.87
N SER A 17 3.08 3.41 -12.09
CA SER A 17 2.69 4.78 -12.47
C SER A 17 2.45 5.61 -11.21
N TRP A 18 2.75 6.91 -11.28
CA TRP A 18 2.45 7.87 -10.22
C TRP A 18 1.07 8.54 -10.39
N ALA A 19 0.20 7.99 -11.24
CA ALA A 19 -1.09 8.61 -11.55
C ALA A 19 -2.17 8.45 -10.47
N GLY A 20 -1.89 7.71 -9.38
CA GLY A 20 -2.86 7.50 -8.30
C GLY A 20 -3.98 6.54 -8.64
N ASP A 21 -3.81 5.73 -9.67
CA ASP A 21 -4.80 4.79 -10.20
C ASP A 21 -4.60 3.35 -9.72
N GLY A 22 -3.83 3.18 -8.64
CA GLY A 22 -3.50 1.87 -8.09
C GLY A 22 -2.19 1.29 -8.61
N ALA A 23 -1.46 2.02 -9.43
CA ALA A 23 -0.19 1.56 -10.01
C ALA A 23 1.04 2.13 -9.28
N ASP A 24 0.87 2.94 -8.24
CA ASP A 24 1.91 3.30 -7.28
C ASP A 24 1.70 2.57 -5.95
N CYS A 25 2.72 2.53 -5.08
CA CYS A 25 2.69 1.67 -3.91
C CYS A 25 1.58 2.00 -2.90
N LEU A 26 1.23 3.27 -2.70
CA LEU A 26 0.19 3.63 -1.73
C LEU A 26 -1.22 3.48 -2.30
N SER A 27 -1.46 3.91 -3.53
CA SER A 27 -2.77 3.70 -4.16
C SER A 27 -3.06 2.23 -4.41
N TRP A 28 -2.01 1.42 -4.64
CA TRP A 28 -2.11 -0.02 -4.75
C TRP A 28 -2.61 -0.67 -3.46
N LEU A 29 -2.12 -0.21 -2.29
CA LEU A 29 -2.66 -0.67 -1.01
C LEU A 29 -4.15 -0.36 -0.90
N GLY A 30 -4.58 0.82 -1.35
CA GLY A 30 -5.98 1.20 -1.36
C GLY A 30 -6.84 0.27 -2.21
N GLU A 31 -6.35 -0.18 -3.36
CA GLU A 31 -7.06 -1.16 -4.18
C GLU A 31 -7.20 -2.50 -3.46
N TRP A 32 -6.18 -2.96 -2.75
CA TRP A 32 -6.27 -4.18 -1.96
C TRP A 32 -7.32 -4.05 -0.84
N VAL A 33 -7.32 -2.92 -0.13
CA VAL A 33 -8.34 -2.66 0.89
C VAL A 33 -9.75 -2.70 0.27
N ALA A 34 -9.91 -2.17 -0.95
CA ALA A 34 -11.19 -2.21 -1.65
C ALA A 34 -11.65 -3.64 -1.96
N VAL A 35 -10.74 -4.56 -2.27
CA VAL A 35 -11.08 -5.98 -2.46
C VAL A 35 -11.67 -6.58 -1.19
N ARG A 36 -11.15 -6.21 -0.03
CA ARG A 36 -11.55 -6.76 1.26
C ARG A 36 -12.74 -6.04 1.90
N HIS A 37 -12.85 -4.73 1.71
CA HIS A 37 -13.83 -3.88 2.42
C HIS A 37 -14.86 -3.23 1.49
N GLY A 38 -14.69 -3.32 0.18
CA GLY A 38 -15.60 -2.71 -0.79
C GLY A 38 -15.43 -1.21 -0.98
N VAL A 39 -14.50 -0.59 -0.26
CA VAL A 39 -14.21 0.85 -0.33
C VAL A 39 -12.70 1.05 -0.48
N ASN A 40 -12.31 1.89 -1.43
CA ASN A 40 -10.91 2.24 -1.63
C ASN A 40 -10.56 3.50 -0.85
N PRO A 41 -9.79 3.41 0.25
CA PRO A 41 -9.44 4.58 1.05
C PRO A 41 -8.52 5.56 0.34
N ALA A 42 -7.84 5.14 -0.73
CA ALA A 42 -6.98 6.00 -1.53
C ALA A 42 -7.74 6.76 -2.62
N ALA A 43 -9.01 6.47 -2.85
CA ALA A 43 -9.80 7.14 -3.89
C ALA A 43 -9.86 8.66 -3.71
N GLN A 44 -9.82 9.15 -2.48
CA GLN A 44 -9.80 10.59 -2.16
C GLN A 44 -8.58 11.31 -2.71
N PHE A 45 -7.50 10.60 -3.01
CA PHE A 45 -6.26 11.18 -3.52
C PHE A 45 -6.15 11.10 -5.04
N ARG A 46 -7.08 10.42 -5.72
CA ARG A 46 -7.09 10.34 -7.18
C ARG A 46 -7.14 11.74 -7.78
N SER A 47 -6.37 11.95 -8.85
CA SER A 47 -6.27 13.23 -9.57
C SER A 47 -5.62 14.36 -8.76
N ARG A 48 -5.18 14.10 -7.51
CA ARG A 48 -4.48 15.10 -6.69
C ARG A 48 -2.97 15.06 -6.91
N TYR A 49 -2.46 14.03 -7.56
CA TYR A 49 -1.07 13.92 -7.93
C TYR A 49 -0.92 13.12 -9.23
N ALA A 50 0.13 13.41 -9.98
CA ALA A 50 0.48 12.69 -11.20
C ALA A 50 1.99 12.49 -11.31
N THR A 51 2.75 12.95 -10.31
CA THR A 51 4.21 12.86 -10.24
C THR A 51 4.65 12.40 -8.87
N GLN A 52 5.88 11.91 -8.76
CA GLN A 52 6.48 11.53 -7.49
C GLN A 52 6.53 12.70 -6.51
N ILE A 53 6.89 13.90 -7.00
CA ILE A 53 6.96 15.10 -6.15
C ILE A 53 5.58 15.44 -5.60
N ALA A 54 4.55 15.43 -6.42
CA ALA A 54 3.19 15.71 -5.97
C ALA A 54 2.69 14.67 -4.96
N ALA A 55 3.01 13.40 -5.14
CA ALA A 55 2.70 12.35 -4.18
C ALA A 55 3.40 12.59 -2.84
N TYR A 56 4.67 12.98 -2.86
CA TYR A 56 5.42 13.27 -1.63
C TYR A 56 4.87 14.48 -0.88
N ARG A 57 4.32 15.48 -1.59
CA ARG A 57 3.64 16.61 -0.95
C ARG A 57 2.42 16.17 -0.14
N ILE A 58 1.62 15.26 -0.69
CA ILE A 58 0.45 14.71 0.02
C ILE A 58 0.90 13.97 1.27
N ILE A 59 1.96 13.19 1.18
CA ILE A 59 2.54 12.49 2.33
C ILE A 59 2.98 13.50 3.40
N ALA A 60 3.69 14.54 2.99
CA ALA A 60 4.17 15.59 3.90
C ALA A 60 3.03 16.36 4.57
N GLU A 61 1.93 16.63 3.87
CA GLU A 61 0.74 17.27 4.44
C GLU A 61 0.14 16.47 5.60
N HIS A 62 0.28 15.13 5.57
CA HIS A 62 -0.19 14.25 6.64
C HIS A 62 0.87 13.97 7.71
N GLY A 63 2.08 14.48 7.53
CA GLY A 63 3.20 14.30 8.45
C GLY A 63 4.13 13.15 8.07
N SER A 64 3.59 12.01 7.69
CA SER A 64 4.38 10.83 7.30
C SER A 64 3.51 9.85 6.50
N ARG A 65 4.15 8.86 5.89
CA ARG A 65 3.43 7.75 5.23
C ARG A 65 2.57 6.98 6.22
N GLU A 66 3.10 6.75 7.41
CA GLU A 66 2.37 6.06 8.47
C GLU A 66 1.10 6.83 8.85
N ALA A 67 1.20 8.13 9.05
CA ALA A 67 0.07 8.98 9.39
C ALA A 67 -0.96 9.03 8.25
N LEU A 68 -0.49 9.10 7.01
CA LEU A 68 -1.35 9.11 5.84
C LEU A 68 -2.16 7.81 5.73
N ILE A 69 -1.50 6.66 5.83
CA ILE A 69 -2.16 5.36 5.75
C ILE A 69 -3.15 5.21 6.91
N GLY A 70 -2.72 5.50 8.13
CA GLY A 70 -3.57 5.39 9.31
C GLY A 70 -4.83 6.23 9.22
N ALA A 71 -4.72 7.48 8.77
CA ALA A 71 -5.85 8.38 8.58
C ALA A 71 -6.80 7.89 7.47
N ALA A 72 -6.24 7.35 6.39
CA ALA A 72 -7.04 6.88 5.26
C ALA A 72 -7.89 5.64 5.60
N VAL A 73 -7.36 4.73 6.42
CA VAL A 73 -8.03 3.45 6.73
C VAL A 73 -8.87 3.51 8.01
N ALA A 74 -8.65 4.50 8.88
CA ALA A 74 -9.38 4.63 10.15
C ALA A 74 -10.92 4.65 9.96
N PRO A 75 -11.49 5.35 8.97
CA PRO A 75 -12.94 5.34 8.76
C PRO A 75 -13.52 3.97 8.44
N LEU A 76 -12.71 3.01 7.99
CA LEU A 76 -13.13 1.64 7.69
C LEU A 76 -13.02 0.71 8.91
N GLY A 77 -12.62 1.24 10.07
CA GLY A 77 -12.41 0.44 11.27
C GLY A 77 -11.13 -0.39 11.24
N ILE A 78 -10.24 -0.15 10.29
CA ILE A 78 -8.96 -0.83 10.17
C ILE A 78 -7.99 -0.24 11.18
N ARG A 79 -7.42 -1.11 12.05
CA ARG A 79 -6.56 -0.69 13.16
C ARG A 79 -5.14 -1.20 13.00
N ARG A 80 -4.21 -0.49 13.65
CA ARG A 80 -2.82 -0.94 13.79
C ARG A 80 -2.77 -2.32 14.42
N THR A 81 -1.80 -3.13 13.98
CA THR A 81 -1.51 -4.44 14.56
C THR A 81 -0.02 -4.59 14.78
N ASN A 82 0.36 -5.29 15.85
CA ASN A 82 1.74 -5.68 16.10
C ASN A 82 2.03 -7.12 15.64
N ALA A 83 1.02 -7.79 15.10
CA ALA A 83 1.11 -9.18 14.66
C ALA A 83 0.56 -9.28 13.23
N ALA A 84 1.30 -8.67 12.29
CA ALA A 84 0.91 -8.66 10.89
C ALA A 84 0.80 -10.08 10.34
N SER A 85 -0.29 -10.33 9.61
CA SER A 85 -0.56 -11.61 8.98
C SER A 85 -0.93 -11.43 7.52
N ARG A 86 -1.00 -12.53 6.78
CA ARG A 86 -1.31 -12.52 5.35
C ARG A 86 -2.55 -11.70 5.06
N GLY A 87 -2.42 -10.73 4.15
CA GLY A 87 -3.49 -9.83 3.75
C GLY A 87 -3.48 -8.49 4.47
N ASP A 88 -2.67 -8.31 5.51
CA ASP A 88 -2.52 -7.01 6.17
C ASP A 88 -1.68 -6.08 5.31
N ILE A 89 -1.92 -4.79 5.42
CA ILE A 89 -1.07 -3.77 4.80
C ILE A 89 -0.01 -3.31 5.78
N ALA A 90 1.13 -2.90 5.26
CA ALA A 90 2.27 -2.49 6.07
C ALA A 90 3.03 -1.34 5.44
N LEU A 91 3.78 -0.64 6.28
CA LEU A 91 4.85 0.25 5.89
C LEU A 91 6.15 -0.47 6.24
N VAL A 92 7.04 -0.62 5.28
CA VAL A 92 8.30 -1.37 5.44
C VAL A 92 9.50 -0.47 5.21
N ASP A 93 10.63 -0.86 5.83
CA ASP A 93 11.91 -0.19 5.67
C ASP A 93 12.75 -0.96 4.65
N ALA A 94 12.67 -0.52 3.40
CA ALA A 94 13.42 -1.12 2.29
C ALA A 94 14.70 -0.32 2.02
N PRO A 95 15.68 -0.89 1.28
CA PRO A 95 16.91 -0.16 0.94
C PRO A 95 16.66 1.18 0.24
N GLU A 96 15.62 1.29 -0.56
CA GLU A 96 15.24 2.52 -1.25
C GLU A 96 14.41 3.49 -0.39
N GLY A 97 14.11 3.14 0.86
CA GLY A 97 13.32 3.95 1.79
C GLY A 97 12.05 3.26 2.24
N GLU A 98 11.15 4.05 2.86
CA GLU A 98 9.87 3.52 3.33
C GLU A 98 8.93 3.25 2.16
N LEU A 99 8.37 2.04 2.12
CA LEU A 99 7.44 1.61 1.08
C LEU A 99 6.18 1.03 1.69
N GLY A 100 5.05 1.24 1.01
CA GLY A 100 3.82 0.50 1.29
C GLY A 100 3.94 -0.93 0.78
N ALA A 101 3.42 -1.88 1.53
CA ALA A 101 3.51 -3.30 1.23
C ALA A 101 2.27 -4.06 1.67
N ILE A 102 2.08 -5.25 1.11
CA ILE A 102 1.07 -6.19 1.57
C ILE A 102 1.79 -7.41 2.14
N VAL A 103 1.40 -7.81 3.35
CA VAL A 103 1.98 -8.98 4.01
C VAL A 103 1.44 -10.25 3.34
N THR A 104 2.35 -11.12 2.89
CA THR A 104 1.97 -12.37 2.22
C THR A 104 2.15 -13.60 3.10
N GLY A 105 2.69 -13.41 4.30
CA GLY A 105 3.08 -14.43 5.25
C GLY A 105 4.46 -14.08 5.77
N ALA A 106 5.47 -14.89 5.46
CA ALA A 106 6.86 -14.60 5.81
C ALA A 106 7.47 -13.44 4.99
N TRP A 107 6.82 -13.05 3.90
CA TRP A 107 7.31 -12.02 2.97
C TRP A 107 6.33 -10.85 2.90
N THR A 108 6.81 -9.74 2.34
CA THR A 108 5.98 -8.59 1.98
C THR A 108 6.05 -8.38 0.47
N ALA A 109 4.92 -8.00 -0.12
CA ALA A 109 4.83 -7.67 -1.54
C ALA A 109 4.80 -6.16 -1.71
N CYS A 110 5.64 -5.64 -2.58
CA CYS A 110 5.73 -4.21 -2.90
C CYS A 110 5.69 -4.03 -4.42
N ILE A 111 5.20 -2.89 -4.86
CA ILE A 111 5.34 -2.48 -6.26
C ILE A 111 6.21 -1.24 -6.36
N GLY A 112 6.94 -1.11 -7.46
CA GLY A 112 7.79 0.03 -7.75
C GLY A 112 8.12 0.06 -9.23
N PRO A 113 9.01 0.97 -9.68
CA PRO A 113 9.39 1.06 -11.10
C PRO A 113 9.90 -0.26 -11.68
N GLY A 114 10.46 -1.13 -10.84
CA GLY A 114 10.90 -2.47 -11.25
C GLY A 114 9.81 -3.54 -11.24
N GLY A 115 8.56 -3.18 -10.96
CA GLY A 115 7.43 -4.09 -10.89
C GLY A 115 7.16 -4.65 -9.50
N LEU A 116 6.43 -5.75 -9.46
CA LEU A 116 6.10 -6.45 -8.22
C LEU A 116 7.34 -7.18 -7.68
N ARG A 117 7.61 -7.01 -6.39
CA ARG A 117 8.71 -7.69 -5.69
C ARG A 117 8.24 -8.23 -4.36
N PHE A 118 8.77 -9.39 -4.00
CA PHE A 118 8.60 -9.99 -2.68
C PHE A 118 9.89 -9.79 -1.88
N ARG A 119 9.76 -9.29 -0.65
CA ARG A 119 10.90 -8.93 0.18
C ARG A 119 10.71 -9.36 1.61
N GLN A 120 11.82 -9.65 2.29
CA GLN A 120 11.88 -9.78 3.74
C GLN A 120 12.63 -8.57 4.28
N VAL A 121 11.88 -7.56 4.68
CA VAL A 121 12.40 -6.29 5.19
C VAL A 121 11.67 -5.93 6.48
N PRO A 122 12.25 -5.08 7.36
CA PRO A 122 11.59 -4.69 8.60
C PRO A 122 10.23 -4.04 8.35
N ILE A 123 9.25 -4.43 9.13
CA ILE A 123 7.93 -3.80 9.15
C ILE A 123 7.95 -2.69 10.18
N LEU A 124 7.73 -1.45 9.75
CA LEU A 124 7.68 -0.29 10.63
C LEU A 124 6.31 -0.11 11.26
N ALA A 125 5.27 -0.42 10.52
CA ALA A 125 3.89 -0.32 10.95
C ALA A 125 3.03 -1.26 10.12
N ALA A 126 1.94 -1.78 10.68
CA ALA A 126 1.01 -2.63 9.96
C ALA A 126 -0.43 -2.37 10.41
N TRP A 127 -1.38 -2.64 9.54
CA TRP A 127 -2.80 -2.47 9.79
C TRP A 127 -3.54 -3.73 9.37
N ARG A 128 -4.46 -4.14 10.21
CA ARG A 128 -5.22 -5.37 10.00
C ARG A 128 -6.36 -5.15 8.99
N VAL A 129 -6.19 -5.66 7.83
CA VAL A 129 -7.17 -5.62 6.75
C VAL A 129 -8.04 -6.87 6.77
#